data_fc8a8e2f4ef8e88734e54226db10cf66
#
_entry.id   fc8a8e2f4ef8e88734e54226db10cf66
#
_cell.length_a   1.000
_cell.length_b   1.000
_cell.length_c   1.000
_cell.angle_alpha   90.00
_cell.angle_beta   90.00
_cell.angle_gamma   90.00
#
_symmetry.space_group_name_H-M   'P 1'
#
loop_
_entity.id
_entity.type
_entity.pdbx_description
1 polymer ?
#
loop_
_entity_poly.entity_id
_entity_poly.type
_entity_poly.pdbx_seq_one_letter_code
_entity_poly.pdbx_strand_id
1 'polypeptide(L)'
;MRLYIDPGTGSMLFAILIGIIGALNYLLKSWIVKLRFILSGGKKVEGDTEKLPFIIFSDDKRYWNVFEPVCRELNRRGMDVVYMTASADDPAINNPYEHIKGQFIGDGNKAFAKLNFLKATMVLSTTPGLDVYQWKRSKDVGYYVHMLHAASEVVTYRMFGIDYYDAVLLSGEYQVQDVRALEKLRGLPEKELVKIGIPYMDEMARRLRDAGPTPPHKRTVLLAPSWG
;
A
#
# COMPACT_ATOMS: atom_id res chain seq x y z
N MET A 1 4.65 21.26 61.52
CA MET A 1 3.48 20.70 60.84
C MET A 1 3.98 19.60 59.87
N ARG A 2 3.79 18.33 60.16
CA ARG A 2 4.18 17.25 59.24
C ARG A 2 3.02 17.03 58.26
N LEU A 3 3.23 17.34 57.02
CA LEU A 3 2.27 17.01 55.96
C LEU A 3 2.28 15.50 55.76
N TYR A 4 1.26 14.84 56.20
CA TYR A 4 1.03 13.42 55.94
C TYR A 4 0.30 13.27 54.59
N ILE A 5 0.96 12.72 53.61
CA ILE A 5 0.33 12.37 52.35
C ILE A 5 -0.18 10.94 52.50
N ASP A 6 -1.49 10.76 52.45
CA ASP A 6 -2.14 9.45 52.46
C ASP A 6 -1.68 8.63 51.24
N PRO A 7 -1.35 7.34 51.40
CA PRO A 7 -0.89 6.48 50.31
C PRO A 7 -1.81 6.44 49.10
N GLY A 8 -3.13 6.58 49.29
CA GLY A 8 -4.10 6.66 48.19
C GLY A 8 -3.99 7.95 47.38
N THR A 9 -3.80 9.08 48.07
CA THR A 9 -3.62 10.39 47.40
C THR A 9 -2.27 10.43 46.66
N GLY A 10 -1.22 9.81 47.22
CA GLY A 10 0.10 9.72 46.60
C GLY A 10 0.06 8.93 45.27
N SER A 11 -0.65 7.78 45.23
CA SER A 11 -0.77 6.98 44.05
C SER A 11 -1.59 7.68 42.93
N MET A 12 -2.63 8.41 43.31
CA MET A 12 -3.45 9.19 42.39
C MET A 12 -2.68 10.36 41.77
N LEU A 13 -1.89 11.07 42.56
CA LEU A 13 -1.01 12.14 42.08
C LEU A 13 0.06 11.57 41.13
N PHE A 14 0.62 10.40 41.42
CA PHE A 14 1.62 9.74 40.59
C PHE A 14 1.03 9.31 39.26
N ALA A 15 -0.20 8.76 39.22
CA ALA A 15 -0.90 8.39 38.00
C ALA A 15 -1.19 9.61 37.12
N ILE A 16 -1.63 10.73 37.70
CA ILE A 16 -1.85 12.00 36.99
C ILE A 16 -0.54 12.52 36.40
N LEU A 17 0.56 12.47 37.18
CA LEU A 17 1.86 12.93 36.72
C LEU A 17 2.40 12.11 35.55
N ILE A 18 2.26 10.78 35.59
CA ILE A 18 2.61 9.89 34.47
C ILE A 18 1.73 10.21 33.24
N GLY A 19 0.44 10.44 33.43
CA GLY A 19 -0.47 10.81 32.35
C GLY A 19 -0.07 12.13 31.68
N ILE A 20 0.29 13.15 32.46
CA ILE A 20 0.78 14.45 31.97
C ILE A 20 2.11 14.28 31.23
N ILE A 21 3.05 13.52 31.79
CA ILE A 21 4.35 13.24 31.13
C ILE A 21 4.15 12.48 29.81
N GLY A 22 3.24 11.50 29.80
CA GLY A 22 2.89 10.76 28.58
C GLY A 22 2.29 11.67 27.49
N ALA A 23 1.34 12.52 27.88
CA ALA A 23 0.72 13.48 26.97
C ALA A 23 1.74 14.53 26.45
N LEU A 24 2.59 15.07 27.33
CA LEU A 24 3.66 15.98 26.95
C LEU A 24 4.68 15.33 26.01
N ASN A 25 5.08 14.08 26.27
CA ASN A 25 5.96 13.32 25.37
C ASN A 25 5.32 13.10 23.99
N TYR A 26 4.04 12.80 23.94
CA TYR A 26 3.30 12.65 22.69
C TYR A 26 3.23 13.97 21.91
N LEU A 27 2.91 15.06 22.58
CA LEU A 27 2.88 16.40 21.99
C LEU A 27 4.27 16.85 21.53
N LEU A 28 5.31 16.64 22.33
CA LEU A 28 6.69 16.96 21.98
C LEU A 28 7.19 16.13 20.80
N LYS A 29 6.89 14.81 20.75
CA LYS A 29 7.22 13.98 19.59
C LYS A 29 6.51 14.48 18.33
N SER A 30 5.24 14.83 18.41
CA SER A 30 4.48 15.40 17.30
C SER A 30 5.09 16.72 16.82
N TRP A 31 5.51 17.59 17.74
CA TRP A 31 6.19 18.86 17.45
C TRP A 31 7.60 18.65 16.87
N ILE A 32 8.37 17.73 17.44
CA ILE A 32 9.73 17.40 16.96
C ILE A 32 9.67 16.82 15.54
N VAL A 33 8.68 15.98 15.24
CA VAL A 33 8.47 15.47 13.87
C VAL A 33 8.13 16.60 12.91
N LYS A 34 7.24 17.53 13.31
CA LYS A 34 6.92 18.72 12.52
C LYS A 34 8.13 19.64 12.35
N LEU A 35 8.91 19.87 13.43
CA LEU A 35 10.11 20.70 13.38
C LEU A 35 11.23 20.05 12.54
N ARG A 36 11.45 18.75 12.70
CA ARG A 36 12.39 17.99 11.84
C ARG A 36 11.98 18.04 10.38
N PHE A 37 10.68 17.93 10.09
CA PHE A 37 10.16 18.07 8.73
C PHE A 37 10.43 19.47 8.17
N ILE A 38 10.27 20.52 8.98
CA ILE A 38 10.56 21.91 8.61
C ILE A 38 12.08 22.14 8.48
N LEU A 39 12.90 21.63 9.41
CA LEU A 39 14.34 21.82 9.45
C LEU A 39 15.12 20.91 8.50
N SER A 40 14.58 19.73 8.13
CA SER A 40 15.20 18.84 7.14
C SER A 40 14.96 19.29 5.69
N GLY A 41 14.67 20.60 5.51
CA GLY A 41 14.41 21.14 4.19
C GLY A 41 13.12 20.57 3.61
N GLY A 42 12.10 20.43 4.45
CA GLY A 42 10.71 20.44 4.01
C GLY A 42 10.49 21.72 3.23
N LYS A 43 11.19 21.88 2.12
CA LYS A 43 10.72 22.70 1.04
C LYS A 43 9.29 22.22 0.83
N LYS A 44 8.32 23.02 1.26
CA LYS A 44 7.13 23.13 0.45
C LYS A 44 7.67 23.17 -0.96
N VAL A 45 7.49 22.10 -1.70
CA VAL A 45 7.54 22.16 -3.14
C VAL A 45 6.25 22.91 -3.48
N GLU A 46 6.26 24.21 -3.21
CA GLU A 46 5.47 25.22 -3.86
C GLU A 46 6.15 25.50 -5.19
N GLY A 47 6.40 24.45 -5.93
CA GLY A 47 6.51 24.45 -7.36
C GLY A 47 5.22 23.80 -7.82
N ASP A 48 4.64 24.36 -8.81
CA ASP A 48 3.61 23.79 -9.66
C ASP A 48 4.07 22.38 -10.10
N THR A 49 3.98 21.42 -9.17
CA THR A 49 4.32 20.04 -9.46
C THR A 49 3.15 19.54 -10.25
N GLU A 50 3.36 19.52 -11.56
CA GLU A 50 2.48 18.91 -12.53
C GLU A 50 1.91 17.63 -11.93
N LYS A 51 0.59 17.51 -11.94
CA LYS A 51 -0.12 16.39 -11.37
C LYS A 51 0.32 15.13 -12.12
N LEU A 52 0.96 14.21 -11.44
CA LEU A 52 1.44 12.96 -12.04
C LEU A 52 0.26 12.20 -12.64
N PRO A 53 0.34 11.75 -13.91
CA PRO A 53 -0.81 11.15 -14.58
C PRO A 53 -1.19 9.81 -13.94
N PHE A 54 -0.21 8.91 -13.74
CA PHE A 54 -0.46 7.58 -13.23
C PHE A 54 0.67 7.12 -12.32
N ILE A 55 0.30 6.60 -11.15
CA ILE A 55 1.23 6.06 -10.16
C ILE A 55 0.89 4.62 -9.85
N ILE A 56 1.89 3.77 -9.79
CA ILE A 56 1.82 2.46 -9.16
C ILE A 56 2.57 2.55 -7.83
N PHE A 57 1.95 2.12 -6.74
CA PHE A 57 2.60 2.02 -5.44
C PHE A 57 2.68 0.56 -4.98
N SER A 58 3.90 0.17 -4.56
CA SER A 58 4.20 -1.12 -3.95
C SER A 58 4.88 -0.92 -2.60
N ASP A 59 4.37 -1.56 -1.56
CA ASP A 59 4.97 -1.55 -0.22
C ASP A 59 6.09 -2.58 -0.03
N ASP A 60 6.23 -3.55 -0.96
CA ASP A 60 7.27 -4.57 -0.91
C ASP A 60 7.70 -5.01 -2.31
N LYS A 61 9.00 -5.24 -2.50
CA LYS A 61 9.61 -5.69 -3.76
C LYS A 61 9.02 -6.99 -4.33
N ARG A 62 8.41 -7.83 -3.48
CA ARG A 62 7.73 -9.07 -3.90
C ARG A 62 6.62 -8.81 -4.91
N TYR A 63 6.00 -7.64 -4.85
CA TYR A 63 4.90 -7.29 -5.74
C TYR A 63 5.36 -6.80 -7.12
N TRP A 64 6.66 -6.65 -7.36
CA TRP A 64 7.14 -6.41 -8.72
C TRP A 64 6.64 -7.45 -9.72
N ASN A 65 6.67 -8.72 -9.34
CA ASN A 65 6.15 -9.80 -10.20
C ASN A 65 4.65 -9.65 -10.53
N VAL A 66 3.89 -8.99 -9.66
CA VAL A 66 2.46 -8.71 -9.87
C VAL A 66 2.27 -7.55 -10.84
N PHE A 67 3.08 -6.49 -10.68
CA PHE A 67 2.96 -5.26 -11.46
C PHE A 67 3.76 -5.28 -12.78
N GLU A 68 4.80 -6.08 -12.89
CA GLU A 68 5.65 -6.13 -14.09
C GLU A 68 4.84 -6.39 -15.37
N PRO A 69 3.92 -7.35 -15.44
CA PRO A 69 3.11 -7.54 -16.65
C PRO A 69 2.24 -6.32 -16.98
N VAL A 70 1.76 -5.61 -15.98
CA VAL A 70 0.99 -4.37 -16.15
C VAL A 70 1.90 -3.25 -16.66
N CYS A 71 3.07 -3.08 -16.05
CA CYS A 71 4.09 -2.11 -16.47
C CYS A 71 4.54 -2.32 -17.91
N ARG A 72 4.77 -3.57 -18.30
CA ARG A 72 5.14 -3.94 -19.67
C ARG A 72 4.07 -3.54 -20.68
N GLU A 73 2.80 -3.79 -20.37
CA GLU A 73 1.70 -3.42 -21.26
C GLU A 73 1.50 -1.90 -21.32
N LEU A 74 1.63 -1.19 -20.20
CA LEU A 74 1.56 0.27 -20.16
C LEU A 74 2.71 0.90 -20.96
N ASN A 75 3.93 0.36 -20.82
CA ASN A 75 5.08 0.77 -21.62
C ASN A 75 4.84 0.54 -23.12
N ARG A 76 4.29 -0.62 -23.51
CA ARG A 76 3.94 -0.92 -24.90
C ARG A 76 2.94 0.08 -25.50
N ARG A 77 2.07 0.64 -24.65
CA ARG A 77 1.09 1.69 -25.04
C ARG A 77 1.67 3.10 -25.00
N GLY A 78 2.93 3.28 -24.64
CA GLY A 78 3.57 4.59 -24.48
C GLY A 78 2.99 5.41 -23.32
N MET A 79 2.51 4.76 -22.27
CA MET A 79 1.93 5.42 -21.12
C MET A 79 2.97 5.64 -20.02
N ASP A 80 3.22 6.89 -19.68
CA ASP A 80 4.14 7.27 -18.62
C ASP A 80 3.58 6.95 -17.24
N VAL A 81 4.35 6.20 -16.46
CA VAL A 81 3.99 5.74 -15.12
C VAL A 81 5.15 5.97 -14.16
N VAL A 82 4.85 6.48 -12.98
CA VAL A 82 5.81 6.51 -11.88
C VAL A 82 5.53 5.34 -10.95
N TYR A 83 6.46 4.39 -10.90
CA TYR A 83 6.40 3.26 -9.99
C TYR A 83 7.11 3.62 -8.68
N MET A 84 6.34 3.83 -7.63
CA MET A 84 6.82 4.16 -6.29
C MET A 84 6.91 2.91 -5.43
N THR A 85 8.06 2.66 -4.83
CA THR A 85 8.27 1.49 -3.98
C THR A 85 8.81 1.86 -2.60
N ALA A 86 8.40 1.07 -1.59
CA ALA A 86 8.93 1.17 -0.24
C ALA A 86 10.14 0.25 0.01
N SER A 87 10.64 -0.45 -1.02
CA SER A 87 11.82 -1.31 -0.94
C SER A 87 12.95 -0.72 -1.75
N ALA A 88 14.12 -0.49 -1.12
CA ALA A 88 15.28 0.11 -1.77
C ALA A 88 15.93 -0.79 -2.84
N ASP A 89 15.71 -2.09 -2.74
CA ASP A 89 16.23 -3.12 -3.66
C ASP A 89 15.12 -3.70 -4.56
N ASP A 90 14.03 -2.97 -4.77
CA ASP A 90 12.95 -3.36 -5.68
C ASP A 90 13.47 -3.36 -7.14
N PRO A 91 13.27 -4.46 -7.89
CA PRO A 91 13.67 -4.53 -9.30
C PRO A 91 13.03 -3.44 -10.17
N ALA A 92 11.88 -2.90 -9.75
CA ALA A 92 11.21 -1.81 -10.45
C ALA A 92 12.07 -0.54 -10.57
N ILE A 93 13.05 -0.32 -9.68
CA ILE A 93 13.91 0.87 -9.69
C ILE A 93 14.80 0.87 -10.93
N ASN A 94 15.28 -0.32 -11.33
CA ASN A 94 16.17 -0.51 -12.48
C ASN A 94 15.48 -1.31 -13.61
N ASN A 95 14.18 -1.12 -13.78
CA ASN A 95 13.40 -1.80 -14.82
C ASN A 95 13.82 -1.36 -16.23
N PRO A 96 13.61 -2.21 -17.28
CA PRO A 96 14.05 -1.93 -18.64
C PRO A 96 13.07 -1.07 -19.46
N TYR A 97 11.96 -0.59 -18.88
CA TYR A 97 10.88 0.06 -19.58
C TYR A 97 11.06 1.57 -19.66
N GLU A 98 11.03 2.14 -20.85
CA GLU A 98 11.24 3.57 -21.11
C GLU A 98 10.20 4.45 -20.41
N HIS A 99 8.93 4.03 -20.43
CA HIS A 99 7.80 4.78 -19.87
C HIS A 99 7.53 4.48 -18.40
N ILE A 100 8.32 3.62 -17.74
CA ILE A 100 8.13 3.25 -16.33
C ILE A 100 9.30 3.78 -15.50
N LYS A 101 9.05 4.82 -14.74
CA LYS A 101 10.05 5.43 -13.86
C LYS A 101 9.97 4.86 -12.46
N GLY A 102 10.87 3.93 -12.12
CA GLY A 102 10.99 3.36 -10.77
C GLY A 102 11.60 4.36 -9.78
N GLN A 103 11.00 4.48 -8.60
CA GLN A 103 11.45 5.41 -7.56
C GLN A 103 11.28 4.81 -6.16
N PHE A 104 12.38 4.71 -5.41
CA PHE A 104 12.33 4.44 -3.98
C PHE A 104 11.85 5.68 -3.22
N ILE A 105 10.78 5.54 -2.44
CA ILE A 105 10.18 6.66 -1.70
C ILE A 105 10.41 6.60 -0.18
N GLY A 106 11.16 5.62 0.29
CA GLY A 106 11.42 5.35 1.70
C GLY A 106 10.71 4.09 2.15
N ASP A 107 11.12 3.54 3.27
CA ASP A 107 10.59 2.33 3.89
C ASP A 107 9.47 2.66 4.90
N GLY A 108 8.49 1.79 5.01
CA GLY A 108 7.43 1.84 6.02
C GLY A 108 6.73 3.20 6.09
N ASN A 109 6.72 3.81 7.28
CA ASN A 109 6.03 5.06 7.53
C ASN A 109 6.57 6.26 6.72
N LYS A 110 7.83 6.21 6.27
CA LYS A 110 8.40 7.28 5.42
C LYS A 110 7.75 7.29 4.03
N ALA A 111 7.50 6.11 3.46
CA ALA A 111 6.79 5.99 2.19
C ALA A 111 5.37 6.53 2.33
N PHE A 112 4.64 6.11 3.35
CA PHE A 112 3.26 6.59 3.59
C PHE A 112 3.19 8.09 3.81
N ALA A 113 4.17 8.67 4.52
CA ALA A 113 4.22 10.13 4.70
C ALA A 113 4.33 10.89 3.37
N LYS A 114 5.07 10.36 2.39
CA LYS A 114 5.13 10.96 1.03
C LYS A 114 3.83 10.78 0.27
N LEU A 115 3.24 9.58 0.34
CA LEU A 115 1.98 9.26 -0.34
C LEU A 115 0.80 10.10 0.17
N ASN A 116 0.80 10.48 1.44
CA ASN A 116 -0.25 11.31 2.05
C ASN A 116 -0.31 12.74 1.46
N PHE A 117 0.76 13.19 0.79
CA PHE A 117 0.85 14.50 0.12
C PHE A 117 1.03 14.38 -1.39
N LEU A 118 0.76 13.21 -1.95
CA LEU A 118 0.92 12.93 -3.36
C LEU A 118 -0.08 13.74 -4.19
N LYS A 119 0.35 14.20 -5.36
CA LYS A 119 -0.51 14.80 -6.39
C LYS A 119 -0.51 13.89 -7.61
N ALA A 120 -1.63 13.24 -7.89
CA ALA A 120 -1.74 12.32 -9.02
C ALA A 120 -3.17 12.24 -9.56
N THR A 121 -3.30 11.85 -10.82
CA THR A 121 -4.62 11.56 -11.36
C THR A 121 -5.15 10.24 -10.83
N MET A 122 -4.30 9.21 -10.82
CA MET A 122 -4.66 7.86 -10.38
C MET A 122 -3.49 7.21 -9.63
N VAL A 123 -3.83 6.44 -8.60
CA VAL A 123 -2.89 5.57 -7.88
C VAL A 123 -3.41 4.14 -7.92
N LEU A 124 -2.63 3.23 -8.46
CA LEU A 124 -2.85 1.79 -8.42
C LEU A 124 -1.96 1.17 -7.35
N SER A 125 -2.52 0.32 -6.49
CA SER A 125 -1.75 -0.39 -5.47
C SER A 125 -2.36 -1.75 -5.14
N THR A 126 -1.53 -2.65 -4.62
CA THR A 126 -1.98 -3.91 -4.00
C THR A 126 -1.86 -3.88 -2.47
N THR A 127 -1.47 -2.74 -1.90
CA THR A 127 -1.34 -2.54 -0.46
C THR A 127 -2.71 -2.28 0.18
N PRO A 128 -3.19 -3.12 1.11
CA PRO A 128 -4.48 -2.90 1.77
C PRO A 128 -4.39 -1.81 2.84
N GLY A 129 -5.54 -1.23 3.20
CA GLY A 129 -5.66 -0.33 4.36
C GLY A 129 -5.42 1.15 4.06
N LEU A 130 -5.64 1.57 2.82
CA LEU A 130 -5.74 3.00 2.47
C LEU A 130 -6.76 3.69 3.38
N ASP A 131 -6.38 4.82 3.97
CA ASP A 131 -7.14 5.66 4.91
C ASP A 131 -7.50 5.00 6.25
N VAL A 132 -7.14 3.73 6.45
CA VAL A 132 -7.34 3.00 7.70
C VAL A 132 -6.17 3.20 8.66
N TYR A 133 -4.96 3.05 8.15
CA TYR A 133 -3.72 3.12 8.94
C TYR A 133 -2.91 4.38 8.63
N GLN A 134 -1.59 4.23 8.46
CA GLN A 134 -0.65 5.33 8.22
C GLN A 134 -0.76 5.94 6.83
N TRP A 135 -1.15 5.14 5.84
CA TRP A 135 -1.39 5.63 4.49
C TRP A 135 -2.78 6.27 4.41
N LYS A 136 -2.80 7.60 4.30
CA LYS A 136 -4.03 8.38 4.17
C LYS A 136 -4.29 8.78 2.73
N ARG A 137 -5.56 8.94 2.37
CA ARG A 137 -5.92 9.49 1.07
C ARG A 137 -5.40 10.91 0.94
N SER A 138 -4.62 11.19 -0.10
CA SER A 138 -4.26 12.56 -0.45
C SER A 138 -5.43 13.28 -1.08
N LYS A 139 -5.62 14.55 -0.74
CA LYS A 139 -6.65 15.43 -1.34
C LYS A 139 -6.41 15.69 -2.82
N ASP A 140 -5.15 15.59 -3.25
CA ASP A 140 -4.69 15.91 -4.60
C ASP A 140 -4.58 14.67 -5.50
N VAL A 141 -5.02 13.49 -5.04
CA VAL A 141 -5.18 12.28 -5.84
C VAL A 141 -6.64 12.12 -6.23
N GLY A 142 -6.88 12.00 -7.55
CA GLY A 142 -8.24 11.92 -8.09
C GLY A 142 -8.89 10.56 -7.90
N TYR A 143 -8.12 9.45 -7.98
CA TYR A 143 -8.68 8.11 -8.01
C TYR A 143 -7.72 7.07 -7.44
N TYR A 144 -8.21 6.21 -6.57
CA TYR A 144 -7.43 5.12 -5.97
C TYR A 144 -7.97 3.76 -6.39
N VAL A 145 -7.12 2.96 -6.98
CA VAL A 145 -7.44 1.63 -7.49
C VAL A 145 -6.69 0.57 -6.68
N HIS A 146 -7.39 -0.43 -6.18
CA HIS A 146 -6.78 -1.58 -5.55
C HIS A 146 -6.77 -2.77 -6.50
N MET A 147 -5.62 -3.43 -6.65
CA MET A 147 -5.51 -4.65 -7.45
C MET A 147 -5.34 -5.86 -6.53
N LEU A 148 -6.28 -6.78 -6.58
CA LEU A 148 -6.13 -8.06 -5.91
C LEU A 148 -5.11 -8.92 -6.68
N HIS A 149 -4.09 -9.39 -5.97
CA HIS A 149 -2.96 -10.12 -6.56
C HIS A 149 -3.03 -11.63 -6.37
N ALA A 150 -4.04 -12.12 -5.66
CA ALA A 150 -4.24 -13.54 -5.36
C ALA A 150 -5.68 -13.98 -5.65
N ALA A 151 -5.83 -15.25 -5.98
CA ALA A 151 -7.14 -15.91 -6.17
C ALA A 151 -7.79 -16.31 -4.83
N SER A 152 -7.66 -15.46 -3.81
CA SER A 152 -8.29 -15.67 -2.51
C SER A 152 -9.61 -14.93 -2.40
N GLU A 153 -10.46 -15.38 -1.50
CA GLU A 153 -11.68 -14.65 -1.16
C GLU A 153 -11.35 -13.29 -0.54
N VAL A 154 -12.16 -12.29 -0.83
CA VAL A 154 -11.96 -10.92 -0.29
C VAL A 154 -12.12 -10.88 1.23
N VAL A 155 -12.91 -11.80 1.78
CA VAL A 155 -13.12 -11.91 3.24
C VAL A 155 -11.85 -12.28 4.01
N THR A 156 -10.86 -12.88 3.34
CA THR A 156 -9.54 -13.15 3.95
C THR A 156 -8.63 -11.93 3.99
N TYR A 157 -9.04 -10.87 3.34
CA TYR A 157 -8.29 -9.62 3.34
C TYR A 157 -8.31 -8.97 4.72
N ARG A 158 -7.24 -8.22 5.00
CA ARG A 158 -7.14 -7.44 6.23
C ARG A 158 -8.39 -6.56 6.41
N MET A 159 -8.92 -6.51 7.63
CA MET A 159 -10.13 -5.75 7.95
C MET A 159 -10.03 -4.30 7.45
N PHE A 160 -11.07 -3.86 6.76
CA PHE A 160 -11.15 -2.55 6.09
C PHE A 160 -10.11 -2.31 4.99
N GLY A 161 -9.45 -3.39 4.51
CA GLY A 161 -8.31 -3.28 3.57
C GLY A 161 -8.62 -2.58 2.26
N ILE A 162 -9.85 -2.71 1.75
CA ILE A 162 -10.28 -2.14 0.46
C ILE A 162 -11.36 -1.05 0.60
N ASP A 163 -11.78 -0.71 1.82
CA ASP A 163 -12.98 0.11 2.07
C ASP A 163 -12.90 1.50 1.44
N TYR A 164 -11.74 2.11 1.44
CA TYR A 164 -11.54 3.48 0.98
C TYR A 164 -10.93 3.60 -0.43
N TYR A 165 -10.89 2.51 -1.19
CA TYR A 165 -10.57 2.55 -2.60
C TYR A 165 -11.79 2.91 -3.44
N ASP A 166 -11.58 3.59 -4.57
CA ASP A 166 -12.64 3.97 -5.49
C ASP A 166 -12.99 2.83 -6.45
N ALA A 167 -11.98 2.04 -6.83
CA ALA A 167 -12.14 0.85 -7.65
C ALA A 167 -11.34 -0.34 -7.13
N VAL A 168 -11.79 -1.54 -7.48
CA VAL A 168 -11.07 -2.79 -7.20
C VAL A 168 -10.97 -3.63 -8.46
N LEU A 169 -9.74 -4.00 -8.81
CA LEU A 169 -9.45 -4.93 -9.89
C LEU A 169 -9.45 -6.35 -9.33
N LEU A 170 -10.34 -7.18 -9.83
CA LEU A 170 -10.69 -8.48 -9.29
C LEU A 170 -10.18 -9.62 -10.17
N SER A 171 -9.89 -10.77 -9.57
CA SER A 171 -9.50 -11.96 -10.31
C SER A 171 -10.68 -12.70 -10.94
N GLY A 172 -11.90 -12.57 -10.37
CA GLY A 172 -13.06 -13.29 -10.90
C GLY A 172 -14.40 -12.84 -10.28
N GLU A 173 -15.48 -13.45 -10.78
CA GLU A 173 -16.86 -13.13 -10.41
C GLU A 173 -17.16 -13.36 -8.93
N TYR A 174 -16.58 -14.38 -8.33
CA TYR A 174 -16.79 -14.69 -6.91
C TYR A 174 -16.39 -13.53 -6.00
N GLN A 175 -15.33 -12.78 -6.34
CA GLN A 175 -14.89 -11.62 -5.59
C GLN A 175 -15.84 -10.42 -5.74
N VAL A 176 -16.58 -10.31 -6.85
CA VAL A 176 -17.60 -9.27 -7.03
C VAL A 176 -18.68 -9.41 -5.95
N GLN A 177 -19.17 -10.62 -5.73
CA GLN A 177 -20.20 -10.90 -4.73
C GLN A 177 -19.68 -10.57 -3.32
N ASP A 178 -18.44 -10.94 -3.00
CA ASP A 178 -17.80 -10.63 -1.72
C ASP A 178 -17.71 -9.12 -1.47
N VAL A 179 -17.23 -8.36 -2.46
CA VAL A 179 -17.11 -6.90 -2.33
C VAL A 179 -18.47 -6.24 -2.16
N ARG A 180 -19.48 -6.63 -2.95
CA ARG A 180 -20.85 -6.11 -2.82
C ARG A 180 -21.46 -6.43 -1.46
N ALA A 181 -21.21 -7.62 -0.93
CA ALA A 181 -21.65 -8.01 0.41
C ALA A 181 -20.97 -7.15 1.50
N LEU A 182 -19.68 -6.88 1.37
CA LEU A 182 -18.93 -6.00 2.31
C LEU A 182 -19.43 -4.55 2.26
N GLU A 183 -19.66 -4.01 1.06
CA GLU A 183 -20.21 -2.66 0.88
C GLU A 183 -21.55 -2.51 1.58
N LYS A 184 -22.46 -3.46 1.35
CA LYS A 184 -23.78 -3.48 1.99
C LYS A 184 -23.68 -3.61 3.51
N LEU A 185 -22.82 -4.51 4.00
CA LEU A 185 -22.65 -4.77 5.44
C LEU A 185 -22.12 -3.54 6.18
N ARG A 186 -21.23 -2.78 5.54
CA ARG A 186 -20.52 -1.63 6.13
C ARG A 186 -21.11 -0.28 5.75
N GLY A 187 -22.14 -0.24 4.92
CA GLY A 187 -22.74 1.01 4.43
C GLY A 187 -21.79 1.85 3.59
N LEU A 188 -20.94 1.20 2.81
CA LEU A 188 -19.96 1.87 1.95
C LEU A 188 -20.59 2.24 0.60
N PRO A 189 -20.07 3.28 -0.08
CA PRO A 189 -20.44 3.55 -1.46
C PRO A 189 -19.99 2.39 -2.37
N GLU A 190 -20.74 2.17 -3.43
CA GLU A 190 -20.37 1.16 -4.44
C GLU A 190 -19.08 1.58 -5.14
N LYS A 191 -18.14 0.62 -5.22
CA LYS A 191 -16.87 0.77 -5.93
C LYS A 191 -17.01 0.35 -7.38
N GLU A 192 -16.19 0.91 -8.23
CA GLU A 192 -16.00 0.35 -9.57
C GLU A 192 -15.29 -1.00 -9.44
N LEU A 193 -15.87 -2.07 -10.02
CA LEU A 193 -15.32 -3.42 -9.98
C LEU A 193 -15.00 -3.88 -11.41
N VAL A 194 -13.72 -4.21 -11.65
CA VAL A 194 -13.26 -4.66 -12.95
C VAL A 194 -12.61 -6.03 -12.81
N LYS A 195 -13.10 -7.00 -13.57
CA LYS A 195 -12.52 -8.37 -13.61
C LYS A 195 -11.33 -8.37 -14.58
N ILE A 196 -10.14 -8.54 -14.06
CA ILE A 196 -8.89 -8.52 -14.83
C ILE A 196 -8.16 -9.87 -14.83
N GLY A 197 -8.63 -10.85 -14.07
CA GLY A 197 -7.83 -12.04 -13.80
C GLY A 197 -6.66 -11.76 -12.86
N ILE A 198 -5.61 -12.56 -13.00
CA ILE A 198 -4.36 -12.42 -12.24
C ILE A 198 -3.19 -12.29 -13.23
N PRO A 199 -2.67 -11.08 -13.50
CA PRO A 199 -1.62 -10.85 -14.50
C PRO A 199 -0.36 -11.71 -14.28
N TYR A 200 -0.03 -12.01 -13.03
CA TYR A 200 1.08 -12.89 -12.69
C TYR A 200 0.86 -14.33 -13.20
N MET A 201 -0.36 -14.85 -13.16
CA MET A 201 -0.67 -16.18 -13.66
C MET A 201 -0.55 -16.24 -15.18
N ASP A 202 -0.91 -15.19 -15.90
CA ASP A 202 -0.74 -15.10 -17.33
C ASP A 202 0.75 -15.13 -17.72
N GLU A 203 1.58 -14.42 -16.94
CA GLU A 203 3.03 -14.43 -17.11
C GLU A 203 3.61 -15.84 -16.83
N MET A 204 3.16 -16.52 -15.79
CA MET A 204 3.58 -17.90 -15.51
C MET A 204 3.17 -18.86 -16.64
N ALA A 205 1.97 -18.72 -17.15
CA ALA A 205 1.49 -19.50 -18.29
C ALA A 205 2.32 -19.24 -19.56
N ARG A 206 2.72 -17.98 -19.79
CA ARG A 206 3.63 -17.61 -20.88
C ARG A 206 4.99 -18.29 -20.73
N ARG A 207 5.61 -18.18 -19.55
CA ARG A 207 6.91 -18.83 -19.25
C ARG A 207 6.85 -20.35 -19.43
N LEU A 208 5.74 -20.97 -19.04
CA LEU A 208 5.56 -22.40 -19.22
C LEU A 208 5.50 -22.78 -20.71
N ARG A 209 4.81 -22.00 -21.52
CA ARG A 209 4.79 -22.22 -22.98
C ARG A 209 6.16 -22.05 -23.61
N ASP A 210 6.89 -21.00 -23.20
CA ASP A 210 8.22 -20.68 -23.73
C ASP A 210 9.27 -21.74 -23.34
N ALA A 211 9.10 -22.38 -22.18
CA ALA A 211 9.96 -23.47 -21.73
C ALA A 211 9.81 -24.76 -22.57
N GLY A 212 8.72 -24.86 -23.34
CA GLY A 212 8.47 -26.03 -24.18
C GLY A 212 8.10 -27.30 -23.39
N PRO A 213 8.07 -28.46 -24.07
CA PRO A 213 7.68 -29.72 -23.42
C PRO A 213 8.71 -30.16 -22.39
N THR A 214 8.22 -30.59 -21.23
CA THR A 214 9.05 -31.13 -20.15
C THR A 214 9.71 -32.44 -20.63
N PRO A 215 11.07 -32.55 -20.52
CA PRO A 215 11.74 -33.80 -20.85
C PRO A 215 11.25 -34.98 -19.98
N PRO A 216 11.36 -36.22 -20.46
CA PRO A 216 11.03 -37.38 -19.66
C PRO A 216 11.77 -37.35 -18.31
N HIS A 217 11.04 -37.44 -17.22
CA HIS A 217 11.58 -37.40 -15.87
C HIS A 217 10.87 -38.38 -14.93
N LYS A 218 11.49 -38.72 -13.82
CA LYS A 218 10.85 -39.48 -12.77
C LYS A 218 9.68 -38.68 -12.18
N ARG A 219 8.65 -39.38 -11.69
CA ARG A 219 7.52 -38.73 -11.03
C ARG A 219 8.06 -37.89 -9.86
N THR A 220 7.73 -36.60 -9.88
CA THR A 220 8.11 -35.64 -8.82
C THR A 220 6.83 -35.22 -8.10
N VAL A 221 6.89 -35.24 -6.77
CA VAL A 221 5.83 -34.73 -5.91
C VAL A 221 6.37 -33.52 -5.17
N LEU A 222 5.70 -32.38 -5.37
CA LEU A 222 6.00 -31.15 -4.63
C LEU A 222 5.10 -31.07 -3.39
N LEU A 223 5.71 -31.03 -2.21
CA LEU A 223 5.04 -30.70 -0.95
C LEU A 223 5.43 -29.26 -0.59
N ALA A 224 4.49 -28.34 -0.73
CA ALA A 224 4.75 -26.92 -0.51
C ALA A 224 3.65 -26.30 0.38
N PRO A 225 3.69 -26.55 1.72
CA PRO A 225 2.76 -25.91 2.64
C PRO A 225 3.01 -24.41 2.67
N SER A 226 1.94 -23.61 2.65
CA SER A 226 2.04 -22.15 2.59
C SER A 226 2.43 -21.52 3.94
N TRP A 227 2.07 -22.15 5.03
CA TRP A 227 2.38 -21.69 6.40
C TRP A 227 2.51 -22.90 7.33
N GLY A 228 3.49 -22.89 8.22
CA GLY A 228 3.66 -23.81 9.33
C GLY A 228 3.69 -23.07 10.65
#